data_66bfbb211313ed99f7deb24a8d3f950b
#
_entry.id   66bfbb211313ed99f7deb24a8d3f950b
#
_cell.length_a   1.000
_cell.length_b   1.000
_cell.length_c   1.000
_cell.angle_alpha   90.00
_cell.angle_beta   90.00
_cell.angle_gamma   90.00
#
_symmetry.space_group_name_H-M   'P 1'
#
loop_
_entity.id
_entity.type
_entity.pdbx_description
1 polymer ?
#
loop_
_entity_poly.entity_id
_entity_poly.type
_entity_poly.pdbx_seq_one_letter_code
_entity_poly.pdbx_strand_id
1 'polypeptide(L)'
;MNANGFLDPNGEGDGSQLAGWCMSNGEGYGTHFAGKAYQRIELSENGLDCRVVPASDPVGEGTYSAAEFMPALIRDGEKLENQDWTGEQPRACFGAGDQGICMLVIEGRYPDEGIRGTSVNTCADILLAYGCRNAINMDGGSSAILWYDGEYVTQSSSVTLRYTGGRPLPNAWVYG
;
A
#
# COMPACT_ATOMS: atom_id res chain seq x y z
N MET A 1 -0.82 -5.99 6.58
CA MET A 1 0.15 -5.18 5.80
C MET A 1 -0.13 -3.70 6.04
N ASN A 2 0.88 -2.85 6.14
CA ASN A 2 0.68 -1.39 6.21
C ASN A 2 -0.12 -0.84 5.01
N ALA A 3 -0.75 0.33 5.19
CA ALA A 3 -1.59 0.93 4.16
C ALA A 3 -1.16 2.36 3.80
N ASN A 4 -1.90 3.38 4.22
CA ASN A 4 -1.59 4.78 3.91
C ASN A 4 -0.23 5.22 4.45
N GLY A 5 0.30 6.30 3.88
CA GLY A 5 1.39 7.04 4.50
C GLY A 5 0.97 7.79 5.76
N PHE A 6 1.92 8.50 6.37
CA PHE A 6 1.67 9.35 7.52
C PHE A 6 2.29 10.74 7.32
N LEU A 7 1.73 11.71 8.00
CA LEU A 7 2.30 13.05 8.08
C LEU A 7 3.44 13.02 9.11
N ASP A 8 4.58 13.54 8.72
CA ASP A 8 5.80 13.57 9.55
C ASP A 8 6.36 14.99 9.67
N PRO A 9 5.62 15.90 10.32
CA PRO A 9 5.98 17.33 10.35
C PRO A 9 7.33 17.58 11.03
N ASN A 10 7.78 16.68 11.88
CA ASN A 10 9.02 16.82 12.64
C ASN A 10 10.17 15.94 12.09
N GLY A 11 9.92 15.11 11.07
CA GLY A 11 10.91 14.18 10.51
C GLY A 11 11.31 13.04 11.47
N GLU A 12 10.48 12.72 12.44
CA GLU A 12 10.77 11.71 13.47
C GLU A 12 10.35 10.30 13.04
N GLY A 13 9.49 10.19 12.04
CA GLY A 13 8.98 8.92 11.53
C GLY A 13 8.07 8.19 12.52
N ASP A 14 7.30 8.93 13.33
CA ASP A 14 6.51 8.39 14.44
C ASP A 14 5.20 7.71 14.02
N GLY A 15 4.77 7.89 12.76
CA GLY A 15 3.57 7.27 12.21
C GLY A 15 2.25 7.68 12.87
N SER A 16 2.23 8.77 13.66
CA SER A 16 1.10 9.12 14.51
C SER A 16 -0.09 9.73 13.77
N GLN A 17 0.12 10.32 12.60
CA GLN A 17 -0.91 11.05 11.85
C GLN A 17 -1.14 10.43 10.48
N LEU A 18 -2.37 9.98 10.21
CA LEU A 18 -2.76 9.47 8.91
C LEU A 18 -2.57 10.54 7.81
N ALA A 19 -1.89 10.18 6.74
CA ALA A 19 -1.86 10.97 5.51
C ALA A 19 -2.90 10.42 4.52
N GLY A 20 -3.77 11.31 4.04
CA GLY A 20 -4.87 10.94 3.17
C GLY A 20 -6.09 10.42 3.91
N TRP A 21 -6.94 9.71 3.18
CA TRP A 21 -8.19 9.17 3.67
C TRP A 21 -8.20 7.64 3.58
N CYS A 22 -8.90 7.00 4.49
CA CYS A 22 -9.18 5.57 4.44
C CYS A 22 -10.61 5.27 4.91
N MET A 23 -11.08 4.07 4.60
CA MET A 23 -12.37 3.57 5.06
C MET A 23 -12.20 2.18 5.66
N SER A 24 -12.86 1.95 6.79
CA SER A 24 -12.94 0.65 7.44
C SER A 24 -14.38 0.38 7.84
N ASN A 25 -14.90 -0.77 7.44
CA ASN A 25 -16.28 -1.19 7.73
C ASN A 25 -17.33 -0.13 7.33
N GLY A 26 -17.16 0.54 6.19
CA GLY A 26 -18.04 1.58 5.71
C GLY A 26 -17.90 2.94 6.39
N GLU A 27 -17.00 3.09 7.37
CA GLU A 27 -16.73 4.34 8.05
C GLU A 27 -15.42 4.98 7.57
N GLY A 28 -15.49 6.27 7.20
CA GLY A 28 -14.35 7.01 6.65
C GLY A 28 -13.54 7.75 7.70
N TYR A 29 -12.21 7.80 7.53
CA TYR A 29 -11.25 8.44 8.43
C TYR A 29 -10.25 9.28 7.65
N GLY A 30 -9.79 10.39 8.23
CA GLY A 30 -8.80 11.27 7.63
C GLY A 30 -9.39 12.27 6.63
N THR A 31 -8.54 12.76 5.73
CA THR A 31 -8.91 13.77 4.72
C THR A 31 -8.36 13.35 3.38
N HIS A 32 -9.19 13.36 2.34
CA HIS A 32 -8.78 13.01 0.98
C HIS A 32 -7.61 13.85 0.49
N PHE A 33 -6.68 13.19 -0.19
CA PHE A 33 -5.64 13.89 -0.90
C PHE A 33 -6.24 14.73 -2.04
N ALA A 34 -5.86 16.00 -2.11
CA ALA A 34 -6.26 16.91 -3.18
C ALA A 34 -5.45 16.74 -4.48
N GLY A 35 -4.30 16.08 -4.43
CA GLY A 35 -3.40 15.93 -5.57
C GLY A 35 -3.84 14.84 -6.54
N LYS A 36 -3.78 15.14 -7.86
CA LYS A 36 -4.14 14.16 -8.91
C LYS A 36 -3.24 12.92 -8.96
N ALA A 37 -2.06 12.96 -8.36
CA ALA A 37 -1.14 11.83 -8.29
C ALA A 37 -1.64 10.73 -7.34
N TYR A 38 -2.41 11.11 -6.31
CA TYR A 38 -2.94 10.17 -5.34
C TYR A 38 -4.15 9.42 -5.89
N GLN A 39 -4.17 8.16 -5.60
CA GLN A 39 -5.20 7.21 -6.01
C GLN A 39 -5.82 6.56 -4.78
N ARG A 40 -7.00 6.02 -4.94
CA ARG A 40 -7.70 5.27 -3.90
C ARG A 40 -8.06 3.89 -4.43
N ILE A 41 -7.75 2.86 -3.67
CA ILE A 41 -8.31 1.53 -3.90
C ILE A 41 -9.53 1.36 -3.00
N GLU A 42 -10.60 0.86 -3.54
CA GLU A 42 -11.87 0.62 -2.88
C GLU A 42 -12.27 -0.83 -3.03
N LEU A 43 -12.81 -1.42 -1.96
CA LEU A 43 -13.33 -2.77 -1.93
C LEU A 43 -14.75 -2.78 -1.37
N SER A 44 -15.59 -3.65 -1.93
CA SER A 44 -16.87 -4.04 -1.35
C SER A 44 -16.69 -4.89 -0.08
N GLU A 45 -17.76 -5.10 0.67
CA GLU A 45 -17.76 -5.89 1.90
C GLU A 45 -17.28 -7.34 1.68
N ASN A 46 -17.60 -7.94 0.55
CA ASN A 46 -17.15 -9.29 0.20
C ASN A 46 -15.71 -9.34 -0.31
N GLY A 47 -15.05 -8.19 -0.51
CA GLY A 47 -13.68 -8.07 -1.01
C GLY A 47 -13.49 -8.44 -2.49
N LEU A 48 -14.56 -8.80 -3.21
CA LEU A 48 -14.47 -9.25 -4.60
C LEU A 48 -14.58 -8.09 -5.60
N ASP A 49 -15.43 -7.11 -5.31
CA ASP A 49 -15.52 -5.91 -6.12
C ASP A 49 -14.46 -4.91 -5.66
N CYS A 50 -13.51 -4.66 -6.55
CA CYS A 50 -12.38 -3.78 -6.29
C CYS A 50 -12.20 -2.80 -7.44
N ARG A 51 -11.92 -1.55 -7.14
CA ARG A 51 -11.57 -0.53 -8.14
C ARG A 51 -10.45 0.38 -7.65
N VAL A 52 -9.70 0.92 -8.60
CA VAL A 52 -8.69 1.96 -8.36
C VAL A 52 -9.11 3.24 -9.09
N VAL A 53 -9.28 4.32 -8.34
CA VAL A 53 -9.77 5.61 -8.84
C VAL A 53 -8.89 6.76 -8.32
N PRO A 54 -8.90 7.94 -8.95
CA PRO A 54 -8.29 9.13 -8.36
C PRO A 54 -8.85 9.39 -6.95
N ALA A 55 -7.99 9.79 -6.02
CA ALA A 55 -8.41 10.08 -4.64
C ALA A 55 -9.42 11.24 -4.55
N SER A 56 -9.44 12.13 -5.56
CA SER A 56 -10.39 13.24 -5.69
C SER A 56 -11.79 12.84 -6.15
N ASP A 57 -11.96 11.61 -6.66
CA ASP A 57 -13.26 11.17 -7.15
C ASP A 57 -14.21 10.82 -5.99
N PRO A 58 -15.52 10.88 -6.18
CA PRO A 58 -16.47 10.43 -5.18
C PRO A 58 -16.24 8.97 -4.78
N VAL A 59 -16.42 8.67 -3.50
CA VAL A 59 -16.38 7.29 -2.99
C VAL A 59 -17.52 6.50 -3.63
N GLY A 60 -17.24 5.29 -4.08
CA GLY A 60 -18.21 4.42 -4.72
C GLY A 60 -19.31 3.96 -3.77
N GLU A 61 -20.51 3.83 -4.32
CA GLU A 61 -21.59 3.17 -3.61
C GLU A 61 -21.18 1.72 -3.28
N GLY A 62 -21.45 1.26 -2.06
CA GLY A 62 -21.10 -0.08 -1.62
C GLY A 62 -19.62 -0.26 -1.22
N THR A 63 -18.81 0.80 -1.24
CA THR A 63 -17.44 0.74 -0.71
C THR A 63 -17.50 0.45 0.80
N TYR A 64 -16.76 -0.58 1.21
CA TYR A 64 -16.68 -1.03 2.61
C TYR A 64 -15.30 -0.79 3.23
N SER A 65 -14.25 -0.98 2.43
CA SER A 65 -12.87 -0.71 2.81
C SER A 65 -12.15 0.05 1.72
N ALA A 66 -11.31 1.01 2.09
CA ALA A 66 -10.52 1.80 1.14
C ALA A 66 -9.25 2.37 1.77
N ALA A 67 -8.24 2.63 0.94
CA ALA A 67 -7.04 3.37 1.33
C ALA A 67 -6.52 4.22 0.16
N GLU A 68 -5.87 5.33 0.49
CA GLU A 68 -5.28 6.25 -0.47
C GLU A 68 -3.75 6.22 -0.42
N PHE A 69 -3.13 6.07 -1.58
CA PHE A 69 -1.70 6.28 -1.78
C PHE A 69 -1.37 6.46 -3.26
N MET A 70 -0.12 6.27 -3.66
CA MET A 70 0.34 6.40 -5.04
C MET A 70 1.59 5.57 -5.34
N PRO A 71 1.81 5.23 -6.61
CA PRO A 71 0.89 5.35 -7.73
C PRO A 71 -0.09 4.18 -7.82
N ALA A 72 -1.10 4.30 -8.68
CA ALA A 72 -1.86 3.14 -9.16
C ALA A 72 -0.95 2.22 -9.99
N LEU A 73 -1.13 0.92 -9.87
CA LEU A 73 -0.30 -0.09 -10.55
C LEU A 73 -1.05 -0.83 -11.64
N ILE A 74 -2.29 -1.20 -11.36
CA ILE A 74 -3.17 -1.95 -12.26
C ILE A 74 -4.56 -1.34 -12.16
N ARG A 75 -5.22 -1.18 -13.30
CA ARG A 75 -6.62 -0.76 -13.38
C ARG A 75 -7.35 -1.61 -14.39
N ASP A 76 -8.42 -2.26 -13.97
CA ASP A 76 -9.28 -3.11 -14.81
C ASP A 76 -8.51 -4.19 -15.60
N GLY A 77 -7.42 -4.71 -15.02
CA GLY A 77 -6.56 -5.73 -15.61
C GLY A 77 -5.43 -5.17 -16.49
N GLU A 78 -5.36 -3.85 -16.65
CA GLU A 78 -4.28 -3.20 -17.43
C GLU A 78 -3.19 -2.64 -16.51
N LYS A 79 -1.95 -2.99 -16.80
CA LYS A 79 -0.77 -2.42 -16.12
C LYS A 79 -0.64 -0.95 -16.46
N LEU A 80 -0.38 -0.14 -15.43
CA LEU A 80 -0.05 1.28 -15.58
C LEU A 80 1.46 1.47 -15.45
N GLU A 81 2.08 2.04 -16.48
CA GLU A 81 3.51 2.35 -16.46
C GLU A 81 3.79 3.62 -15.65
N ASN A 82 4.64 3.49 -14.65
CA ASN A 82 4.98 4.56 -13.69
C ASN A 82 6.44 4.99 -13.87
N GLN A 83 6.67 5.97 -14.74
CA GLN A 83 8.01 6.42 -15.14
C GLN A 83 8.82 7.04 -13.98
N ASP A 84 8.15 7.70 -13.05
CA ASP A 84 8.79 8.41 -11.93
C ASP A 84 9.12 7.49 -10.73
N TRP A 85 8.72 6.21 -10.78
CA TRP A 85 8.81 5.27 -9.65
C TRP A 85 9.67 4.05 -9.93
N THR A 86 10.74 4.24 -10.70
CA THR A 86 11.62 3.15 -11.18
C THR A 86 12.68 2.72 -10.16
N GLY A 87 12.92 3.49 -9.11
CA GLY A 87 13.94 3.20 -8.08
C GLY A 87 13.65 1.92 -7.28
N GLU A 88 14.73 1.16 -7.00
CA GLU A 88 14.68 -0.03 -6.13
C GLU A 88 14.49 0.41 -4.68
N GLN A 89 13.35 0.10 -4.09
CA GLN A 89 12.98 0.42 -2.71
C GLN A 89 12.18 -0.73 -2.10
N PRO A 90 12.12 -0.83 -0.76
CA PRO A 90 11.08 -1.64 -0.11
C PRO A 90 9.70 -1.17 -0.57
N ARG A 91 8.81 -2.11 -0.89
CA ARG A 91 7.47 -1.81 -1.41
C ARG A 91 6.41 -2.56 -0.61
N ALA A 92 5.28 -1.89 -0.42
CA ALA A 92 4.04 -2.49 0.02
C ALA A 92 2.98 -2.19 -1.04
N CYS A 93 2.29 -3.20 -1.54
CA CYS A 93 1.29 -3.04 -2.59
C CYS A 93 0.06 -3.88 -2.24
N PHE A 94 -1.09 -3.32 -2.50
CA PHE A 94 -2.38 -3.98 -2.29
C PHE A 94 -3.07 -4.14 -3.64
N GLY A 95 -3.61 -5.33 -3.89
CA GLY A 95 -4.37 -5.59 -5.09
C GLY A 95 -5.48 -6.61 -4.85
N ALA A 96 -6.43 -6.65 -5.76
CA ALA A 96 -7.50 -7.64 -5.78
C ALA A 96 -7.87 -8.01 -7.22
N GLY A 97 -8.43 -9.20 -7.36
CA GLY A 97 -8.88 -9.76 -8.63
C GLY A 97 -9.73 -11.00 -8.42
N ASP A 98 -9.92 -11.76 -9.49
CA ASP A 98 -10.84 -12.92 -9.49
C ASP A 98 -10.45 -14.03 -8.49
N GLN A 99 -9.20 -14.05 -8.04
CA GLN A 99 -8.70 -15.02 -7.06
C GLN A 99 -8.69 -14.48 -5.62
N GLY A 100 -9.15 -13.26 -5.40
CA GLY A 100 -9.22 -12.61 -4.09
C GLY A 100 -8.24 -11.46 -3.93
N ILE A 101 -7.83 -11.21 -2.68
CA ILE A 101 -6.96 -10.11 -2.27
C ILE A 101 -5.50 -10.56 -2.29
N CYS A 102 -4.61 -9.69 -2.74
CA CYS A 102 -3.17 -9.87 -2.67
C CYS A 102 -2.51 -8.73 -1.90
N MET A 103 -1.77 -9.07 -0.85
CA MET A 103 -0.92 -8.16 -0.09
C MET A 103 0.54 -8.49 -0.41
N LEU A 104 1.21 -7.64 -1.20
CA LEU A 104 2.58 -7.82 -1.63
C LEU A 104 3.50 -6.90 -0.83
N VAL A 105 4.50 -7.47 -0.17
CA VAL A 105 5.59 -6.71 0.45
C VAL A 105 6.93 -7.18 -0.11
N ILE A 106 7.75 -6.26 -0.55
CA ILE A 106 9.12 -6.49 -1.01
C ILE A 106 10.07 -5.81 -0.01
N GLU A 107 10.99 -6.59 0.54
CA GLU A 107 12.06 -6.09 1.39
C GLU A 107 13.07 -5.28 0.60
N GLY A 108 13.85 -4.45 1.27
CA GLY A 108 14.90 -3.67 0.63
C GLY A 108 15.73 -2.85 1.61
N ARG A 109 16.74 -2.13 1.07
CA ARG A 109 17.70 -1.32 1.84
C ARG A 109 18.68 -2.13 2.70
N TYR A 110 18.93 -3.38 2.34
CA TYR A 110 19.97 -4.23 2.88
C TYR A 110 20.95 -4.64 1.76
N PRO A 111 21.73 -3.68 1.21
CA PRO A 111 22.58 -3.93 0.05
C PRO A 111 23.68 -4.96 0.32
N ASP A 112 24.19 -5.02 1.55
CA ASP A 112 25.21 -5.98 1.99
C ASP A 112 24.70 -7.43 2.00
N GLU A 113 23.38 -7.61 2.11
CA GLU A 113 22.66 -8.89 2.03
C GLU A 113 22.14 -9.18 0.60
N GLY A 114 22.37 -8.27 -0.35
CA GLY A 114 21.85 -8.37 -1.71
C GLY A 114 20.35 -7.99 -1.83
N ILE A 115 19.72 -7.53 -0.75
CA ILE A 115 18.30 -7.19 -0.71
C ILE A 115 18.13 -5.68 -0.94
N ARG A 116 17.90 -5.29 -2.18
CA ARG A 116 17.84 -3.88 -2.58
C ARG A 116 16.43 -3.29 -2.59
N GLY A 117 15.44 -4.13 -2.85
CA GLY A 117 14.07 -3.73 -3.13
C GLY A 117 13.74 -3.82 -4.62
N THR A 118 12.66 -3.18 -5.04
CA THR A 118 12.25 -3.20 -6.45
C THR A 118 11.51 -1.93 -6.86
N SER A 119 11.23 -1.81 -8.17
CA SER A 119 10.40 -0.75 -8.73
C SER A 119 8.90 -1.05 -8.55
N VAL A 120 8.04 -0.04 -8.63
CA VAL A 120 6.59 -0.25 -8.62
C VAL A 120 6.09 -0.97 -9.88
N ASN A 121 6.80 -0.81 -11.01
CA ASN A 121 6.45 -1.52 -12.24
C ASN A 121 6.68 -3.03 -12.12
N THR A 122 7.74 -3.45 -11.43
CA THR A 122 7.95 -4.87 -11.10
C THR A 122 6.87 -5.39 -10.13
N CYS A 123 6.45 -4.58 -9.15
CA CYS A 123 5.32 -4.95 -8.28
C CYS A 123 4.03 -5.15 -9.08
N ALA A 124 3.78 -4.31 -10.08
CA ALA A 124 2.63 -4.47 -10.98
C ALA A 124 2.70 -5.80 -11.76
N ASP A 125 3.87 -6.17 -12.28
CA ASP A 125 4.07 -7.44 -12.98
C ASP A 125 3.81 -8.65 -12.09
N ILE A 126 4.28 -8.60 -10.84
CA ILE A 126 4.02 -9.65 -9.84
C ILE A 126 2.51 -9.74 -9.56
N LEU A 127 1.85 -8.63 -9.27
CA LEU A 127 0.43 -8.61 -8.93
C LEU A 127 -0.46 -9.08 -10.10
N LEU A 128 -0.10 -8.75 -11.35
CA LEU A 128 -0.77 -9.28 -12.54
C LEU A 128 -0.60 -10.79 -12.65
N ALA A 129 0.60 -11.31 -12.40
CA ALA A 129 0.87 -12.75 -12.42
C ALA A 129 0.07 -13.51 -11.35
N TYR A 130 -0.28 -12.85 -10.23
CA TYR A 130 -1.19 -13.37 -9.20
C TYR A 130 -2.67 -13.09 -9.48
N GLY A 131 -3.02 -12.60 -10.67
CA GLY A 131 -4.40 -12.43 -11.10
C GLY A 131 -5.09 -11.16 -10.57
N CYS A 132 -4.35 -10.19 -10.05
CA CYS A 132 -4.91 -8.91 -9.64
C CYS A 132 -5.41 -8.12 -10.86
N ARG A 133 -6.62 -7.61 -10.78
CA ARG A 133 -7.22 -6.74 -11.80
C ARG A 133 -7.13 -5.26 -11.43
N ASN A 134 -7.08 -4.96 -10.14
CA ASN A 134 -6.89 -3.62 -9.60
C ASN A 134 -5.81 -3.66 -8.52
N ALA A 135 -4.86 -2.74 -8.56
CA ALA A 135 -3.79 -2.68 -7.58
C ALA A 135 -3.20 -1.27 -7.43
N ILE A 136 -2.72 -0.99 -6.23
CA ILE A 136 -2.11 0.28 -5.86
C ILE A 136 -0.84 0.04 -5.03
N ASN A 137 0.15 0.92 -5.19
CA ASN A 137 1.27 1.00 -4.26
C ASN A 137 0.81 1.68 -2.96
N MET A 138 1.23 1.14 -1.83
CA MET A 138 1.02 1.69 -0.50
C MET A 138 2.31 2.32 0.02
N ASP A 139 2.31 2.82 1.26
CA ASP A 139 3.51 3.39 1.87
C ASP A 139 4.63 2.35 1.93
N GLY A 140 5.73 2.65 1.29
CA GLY A 140 6.88 1.77 1.14
C GLY A 140 8.05 2.11 2.09
N GLY A 141 9.27 1.84 1.63
CA GLY A 141 10.46 2.14 2.42
C GLY A 141 10.42 1.47 3.79
N SER A 142 10.72 2.23 4.84
CA SER A 142 10.73 1.73 6.23
C SER A 142 9.34 1.41 6.80
N SER A 143 8.26 1.75 6.07
CA SER A 143 6.89 1.38 6.43
C SER A 143 6.46 0.01 5.86
N ALA A 144 7.18 -0.51 4.86
CA ALA A 144 6.83 -1.78 4.22
C ALA A 144 6.99 -2.94 5.20
N ILE A 145 5.88 -3.47 5.71
CA ILE A 145 5.84 -4.60 6.64
C ILE A 145 4.65 -5.51 6.34
N LEU A 146 4.85 -6.80 6.58
CA LEU A 146 3.80 -7.80 6.58
C LEU A 146 3.89 -8.60 7.89
N TRP A 147 2.74 -8.71 8.58
CA TRP A 147 2.60 -9.49 9.78
C TRP A 147 1.58 -10.60 9.53
N TYR A 148 1.92 -11.83 9.85
CA TYR A 148 1.08 -12.99 9.62
C TYR A 148 1.29 -14.03 10.72
N ASP A 149 0.23 -14.64 11.18
CA ASP A 149 0.22 -15.71 12.19
C ASP A 149 1.06 -15.44 13.44
N GLY A 150 0.99 -14.18 13.95
CA GLY A 150 1.66 -13.81 15.20
C GLY A 150 3.07 -13.25 15.06
N GLU A 151 3.61 -13.12 13.84
CA GLU A 151 4.98 -12.63 13.61
C GLU A 151 5.13 -11.76 12.36
N TYR A 152 6.22 -10.99 12.31
CA TYR A 152 6.62 -10.32 11.08
C TYR A 152 7.22 -11.32 10.11
N VAL A 153 6.62 -11.45 8.92
CA VAL A 153 7.14 -12.32 7.84
C VAL A 153 8.07 -11.58 6.88
N THR A 154 8.22 -10.27 7.06
CA THR A 154 9.16 -9.44 6.31
C THR A 154 10.03 -8.62 7.26
N GLN A 155 11.30 -8.44 6.87
CA GLN A 155 12.25 -7.58 7.60
C GLN A 155 12.03 -6.11 7.19
N SER A 156 11.61 -5.28 8.14
CA SER A 156 11.45 -3.85 7.90
C SER A 156 12.79 -3.12 7.93
N SER A 157 13.05 -2.27 6.93
CA SER A 157 14.24 -1.39 6.94
C SER A 157 14.19 -0.33 8.05
N SER A 158 13.14 -0.24 8.83
CA SER A 158 13.08 0.66 10.01
C SER A 158 14.06 0.28 11.12
N VAL A 159 14.55 -0.96 11.16
CA VAL A 159 15.62 -1.38 12.10
C VAL A 159 16.95 -0.65 11.85
N THR A 160 17.19 -0.16 10.64
CA THR A 160 18.37 0.66 10.32
C THR A 160 18.27 2.07 10.89
N LEU A 161 17.13 2.46 11.41
CA LEU A 161 16.86 3.75 12.05
C LEU A 161 17.00 3.60 13.58
N ARG A 162 15.91 3.42 14.29
CA ARG A 162 15.89 3.31 15.75
C ARG A 162 14.88 2.30 16.28
N TYR A 163 14.18 1.61 15.40
CA TYR A 163 13.12 0.70 15.76
C TYR A 163 13.60 -0.75 15.74
N THR A 164 13.21 -1.52 16.74
CA THR A 164 13.38 -2.98 16.76
C THR A 164 12.15 -3.62 16.12
N GLY A 165 12.20 -3.87 14.83
CA GLY A 165 11.06 -4.34 14.05
C GLY A 165 10.40 -3.21 13.25
N GLY A 166 9.08 -3.26 13.06
CA GLY A 166 8.35 -2.23 12.35
C GLY A 166 8.24 -0.93 13.16
N ARG A 167 8.31 0.22 12.49
CA ARG A 167 7.99 1.50 13.12
C ARG A 167 6.47 1.65 13.33
N PRO A 168 6.01 2.57 14.19
CA PRO A 168 4.59 2.92 14.29
C PRO A 168 4.01 3.35 12.93
N LEU A 169 2.81 2.93 12.63
CA LEU A 169 2.10 3.19 11.38
C LEU A 169 0.66 3.61 11.67
N PRO A 170 0.07 4.52 10.88
CA PRO A 170 -1.24 5.07 11.18
C PRO A 170 -2.38 4.08 10.95
N ASN A 171 -2.23 3.18 9.97
CA ASN A 171 -3.22 2.17 9.64
C ASN A 171 -2.61 0.98 8.90
N ALA A 172 -3.40 -0.07 8.75
CA ALA A 172 -3.02 -1.28 8.03
C ALA A 172 -4.23 -1.92 7.34
N TRP A 173 -3.97 -2.65 6.27
CA TRP A 173 -4.87 -3.66 5.75
C TRP A 173 -4.84 -4.89 6.66
N VAL A 174 -6.01 -5.32 7.07
CA VAL A 174 -6.21 -6.51 7.90
C VAL A 174 -7.19 -7.44 7.17
N TYR A 175 -6.86 -8.71 7.13
CA TYR A 175 -7.71 -9.78 6.60
C TYR A 175 -7.86 -10.87 7.65
N GLY A 176 -9.10 -11.27 7.91
CA GLY A 176 -9.46 -12.31 8.88
C GLY A 176 -10.93 -12.66 8.80
#